data_6236e78fac7a7c8dc702b1c8a95aefa4
#
_entry.id   6236e78fac7a7c8dc702b1c8a95aefa4
#
_cell.length_a   1.000
_cell.length_b   1.000
_cell.length_c   1.000
_cell.angle_alpha   90.00
_cell.angle_beta   90.00
_cell.angle_gamma   90.00
#
_symmetry.space_group_name_H-M   'P 1'
#
loop_
_entity.id
_entity.type
_entity.pdbx_description
1 polymer ?
#
loop_
_entity_poly.entity_id
_entity_poly.type
_entity_poly.pdbx_seq_one_letter_code
_entity_poly.pdbx_strand_id
1 'polypeptide(L)'
;KPAGKVTLKAPAANRVVGWTDVYRRVVAARDPKITLVDARPADMYDGTRIQHSVQGGHIPGALNIVSLQGADGQSQQWKSLSELATLYKEVPKSNTVITYCHDGFRSTLAWLQLKALGYQDVRVYNGGWADWDRTLTLPIVKGNKPFDADFEL
;
A
#
# COMPACT_ATOMS: atom_id res chain seq x y z
N LYS A 1 39.64 12.75 1.12
CA LYS A 1 38.82 12.57 2.36
C LYS A 1 39.02 11.15 2.86
N PRO A 2 39.21 10.93 4.17
CA PRO A 2 39.31 9.58 4.70
C PRO A 2 37.98 8.82 4.44
N ALA A 3 38.07 7.52 4.12
CA ALA A 3 36.90 6.69 3.96
C ALA A 3 36.12 6.59 5.26
N GLY A 4 34.83 6.88 5.21
CA GLY A 4 33.95 6.73 6.36
C GLY A 4 33.69 5.23 6.67
N LYS A 5 33.62 4.90 7.95
CA LYS A 5 33.27 3.55 8.39
C LYS A 5 31.74 3.44 8.50
N VAL A 6 31.12 2.59 7.68
CA VAL A 6 29.68 2.31 7.71
C VAL A 6 29.48 0.93 8.35
N THR A 7 28.66 0.87 9.39
CA THR A 7 28.23 -0.40 9.97
C THR A 7 26.78 -0.66 9.54
N LEU A 8 26.59 -1.72 8.75
CA LEU A 8 25.24 -2.15 8.36
C LEU A 8 24.58 -2.91 9.52
N LYS A 9 23.36 -2.50 9.86
CA LYS A 9 22.51 -3.27 10.78
C LYS A 9 21.78 -4.34 9.98
N ALA A 10 21.48 -5.47 10.60
CA ALA A 10 20.64 -6.49 10.00
C ALA A 10 19.28 -5.87 9.59
N PRO A 11 18.72 -6.25 8.42
CA PRO A 11 17.39 -5.81 8.04
C PRO A 11 16.38 -6.19 9.11
N ALA A 12 15.45 -5.29 9.43
CA ALA A 12 14.37 -5.63 10.33
C ALA A 12 13.51 -6.73 9.68
N ALA A 13 13.28 -7.82 10.39
CA ALA A 13 12.37 -8.87 9.98
C ALA A 13 10.95 -8.29 9.76
N ASN A 14 10.19 -8.89 8.86
CA ASN A 14 8.78 -8.59 8.59
C ASN A 14 8.46 -7.23 7.92
N ARG A 15 9.40 -6.60 7.23
CA ARG A 15 9.10 -5.39 6.45
C ARG A 15 8.38 -5.69 5.12
N VAL A 16 8.52 -6.90 4.62
CA VAL A 16 7.87 -7.36 3.40
C VAL A 16 6.94 -8.50 3.74
N VAL A 17 5.74 -8.48 3.16
CA VAL A 17 4.73 -9.53 3.30
C VAL A 17 4.37 -10.11 1.94
N GLY A 18 3.91 -11.34 1.91
CA GLY A 18 3.42 -12.00 0.71
C GLY A 18 1.89 -11.91 0.59
N TRP A 19 1.37 -12.35 -0.58
CA TRP A 19 -0.08 -12.35 -0.84
C TRP A 19 -0.85 -13.22 0.19
N THR A 20 -0.27 -14.31 0.67
CA THR A 20 -0.89 -15.17 1.68
C THR A 20 -1.16 -14.46 3.00
N ASP A 21 -0.25 -13.59 3.45
CA ASP A 21 -0.46 -12.78 4.65
C ASP A 21 -1.58 -11.75 4.43
N VAL A 22 -1.57 -11.10 3.29
CA VAL A 22 -2.62 -10.13 2.90
C VAL A 22 -3.97 -10.83 2.84
N TYR A 23 -4.06 -11.96 2.13
CA TYR A 23 -5.31 -12.71 2.02
C TYR A 23 -5.84 -13.14 3.40
N ARG A 24 -5.01 -13.82 4.17
CA ARG A 24 -5.45 -14.40 5.47
C ARG A 24 -5.87 -13.33 6.46
N ARG A 25 -5.13 -12.23 6.56
CA ARG A 25 -5.32 -11.23 7.61
C ARG A 25 -6.26 -10.10 7.22
N VAL A 26 -6.18 -9.63 5.98
CA VAL A 26 -6.99 -8.50 5.52
C VAL A 26 -8.30 -8.97 4.91
N VAL A 27 -8.22 -9.91 3.97
CA VAL A 27 -9.39 -10.32 3.20
C VAL A 27 -10.26 -11.30 3.97
N ALA A 28 -9.69 -12.41 4.43
CA ALA A 28 -10.43 -13.48 5.10
C ALA A 28 -10.78 -13.14 6.56
N ALA A 29 -9.78 -12.73 7.35
CA ALA A 29 -10.00 -12.42 8.77
C ALA A 29 -10.57 -11.02 9.02
N ARG A 30 -10.45 -10.10 8.06
CA ARG A 30 -10.85 -8.69 8.21
C ARG A 30 -10.33 -8.07 9.52
N ASP A 31 -9.03 -8.34 9.82
CA ASP A 31 -8.40 -7.91 11.08
C ASP A 31 -8.44 -6.38 11.21
N PRO A 32 -9.21 -5.82 12.16
CA PRO A 32 -9.37 -4.38 12.30
C PRO A 32 -8.08 -3.65 12.73
N LYS A 33 -7.06 -4.39 13.15
CA LYS A 33 -5.74 -3.86 13.52
C LYS A 33 -4.80 -3.73 12.32
N ILE A 34 -5.26 -4.06 11.13
CA ILE A 34 -4.49 -3.92 9.90
C ILE A 34 -5.20 -2.97 8.96
N THR A 35 -4.44 -2.06 8.38
CA THR A 35 -4.89 -1.20 7.28
C THR A 35 -4.09 -1.54 6.04
N LEU A 36 -4.77 -1.96 4.98
CA LEU A 36 -4.17 -2.15 3.66
C LEU A 36 -4.33 -0.87 2.84
N VAL A 37 -3.24 -0.40 2.27
CA VAL A 37 -3.20 0.83 1.47
C VAL A 37 -2.78 0.52 0.05
N ASP A 38 -3.66 0.81 -0.91
CA ASP A 38 -3.35 0.84 -2.33
C ASP A 38 -2.79 2.21 -2.73
N ALA A 39 -1.52 2.24 -3.10
CA ALA A 39 -0.81 3.47 -3.46
C ALA A 39 -0.93 3.83 -4.95
N ARG A 40 -1.74 3.10 -5.73
CA ARG A 40 -1.96 3.35 -7.16
C ARG A 40 -2.90 4.53 -7.40
N PRO A 41 -2.91 5.10 -8.62
CA PRO A 41 -3.93 6.03 -9.06
C PRO A 41 -5.35 5.48 -8.88
N ALA A 42 -6.32 6.38 -8.66
CA ALA A 42 -7.70 6.01 -8.36
C ALA A 42 -8.37 5.20 -9.48
N ASP A 43 -8.08 5.52 -10.73
CA ASP A 43 -8.59 4.82 -11.90
C ASP A 43 -8.05 3.38 -12.05
N MET A 44 -6.85 3.10 -11.51
CA MET A 44 -6.34 1.73 -11.40
C MET A 44 -7.01 0.97 -10.23
N TYR A 45 -7.27 1.68 -9.13
CA TYR A 45 -7.92 1.12 -7.95
C TYR A 45 -9.37 0.72 -8.24
N ASP A 46 -10.15 1.60 -8.87
CA ASP A 46 -11.55 1.35 -9.17
C ASP A 46 -11.75 0.36 -10.34
N GLY A 47 -10.68 0.07 -11.09
CA GLY A 47 -10.67 -0.88 -12.20
C GLY A 47 -11.06 -0.29 -13.55
N THR A 48 -11.24 1.02 -13.66
CA THR A 48 -11.55 1.68 -14.94
C THR A 48 -10.33 1.73 -15.87
N ARG A 49 -9.11 1.75 -15.28
CA ARG A 49 -7.87 1.63 -16.04
C ARG A 49 -7.12 0.34 -15.71
N ILE A 50 -6.98 -0.51 -16.73
CA ILE A 50 -6.19 -1.74 -16.66
C ILE A 50 -4.87 -1.48 -17.38
N GLN A 51 -3.76 -1.51 -16.64
CA GLN A 51 -2.43 -1.26 -17.18
C GLN A 51 -1.45 -2.32 -16.66
N HIS A 52 -0.85 -3.07 -17.58
CA HIS A 52 0.08 -4.18 -17.29
C HIS A 52 -0.50 -5.25 -16.35
N SER A 53 -1.82 -5.42 -16.38
CA SER A 53 -2.61 -6.29 -15.50
C SER A 53 -3.55 -7.17 -16.31
N VAL A 54 -3.94 -8.30 -15.73
CA VAL A 54 -4.94 -9.22 -16.30
C VAL A 54 -6.35 -8.70 -15.99
N GLN A 55 -6.54 -8.13 -14.80
CA GLN A 55 -7.82 -7.64 -14.29
C GLN A 55 -7.68 -6.22 -13.75
N GLY A 56 -8.79 -5.46 -13.73
CA GLY A 56 -8.91 -4.18 -13.05
C GLY A 56 -9.55 -4.31 -11.70
N GLY A 57 -9.28 -3.36 -10.80
CA GLY A 57 -9.82 -3.32 -9.45
C GLY A 57 -8.73 -3.30 -8.38
N HIS A 58 -9.08 -3.69 -7.17
CA HIS A 58 -8.19 -3.66 -6.00
C HIS A 58 -8.40 -4.87 -5.08
N ILE A 59 -7.47 -5.04 -4.16
CA ILE A 59 -7.54 -6.07 -3.11
C ILE A 59 -8.66 -5.69 -2.13
N PRO A 60 -9.59 -6.60 -1.80
CA PRO A 60 -10.67 -6.31 -0.86
C PRO A 60 -10.15 -5.79 0.47
N GLY A 61 -10.77 -4.71 0.97
CA GLY A 61 -10.39 -4.05 2.20
C GLY A 61 -9.29 -2.99 2.06
N ALA A 62 -8.74 -2.77 0.87
CA ALA A 62 -7.73 -1.74 0.65
C ALA A 62 -8.34 -0.33 0.61
N LEU A 63 -7.71 0.63 1.31
CA LEU A 63 -7.96 2.06 1.13
C LEU A 63 -7.10 2.57 -0.03
N ASN A 64 -7.67 3.40 -0.90
CA ASN A 64 -6.88 4.04 -1.96
C ASN A 64 -6.26 5.34 -1.45
N ILE A 65 -4.95 5.37 -1.34
CA ILE A 65 -4.18 6.58 -0.98
C ILE A 65 -3.05 6.72 -1.98
N VAL A 66 -3.24 7.58 -2.97
CA VAL A 66 -2.30 7.78 -4.08
C VAL A 66 -1.01 8.42 -3.56
N SER A 67 0.04 7.63 -3.36
CA SER A 67 1.28 8.07 -2.72
C SER A 67 1.98 9.23 -3.45
N LEU A 68 1.83 9.31 -4.78
CA LEU A 68 2.38 10.40 -5.56
C LEU A 68 1.76 11.77 -5.23
N GLN A 69 0.55 11.81 -4.65
CA GLN A 69 -0.04 13.05 -4.14
C GLN A 69 0.70 13.63 -2.94
N GLY A 70 1.57 12.87 -2.29
CA GLY A 70 2.45 13.33 -1.24
C GLY A 70 3.72 14.04 -1.72
N ALA A 71 3.88 14.23 -3.03
CA ALA A 71 4.94 15.02 -3.63
C ALA A 71 4.34 16.15 -4.48
N ASP A 72 5.08 17.24 -4.61
CA ASP A 72 4.75 18.31 -5.54
C ASP A 72 5.16 17.90 -6.95
N GLY A 73 4.23 18.02 -7.90
CA GLY A 73 4.42 17.54 -9.27
C GLY A 73 5.45 18.32 -10.08
N GLN A 74 5.75 19.57 -9.71
CA GLN A 74 6.71 20.41 -10.40
C GLN A 74 8.10 20.32 -9.78
N SER A 75 8.20 20.53 -8.47
CA SER A 75 9.48 20.55 -7.75
C SER A 75 10.01 19.14 -7.43
N GLN A 76 9.17 18.11 -7.54
CA GLN A 76 9.47 16.73 -7.12
C GLN A 76 9.84 16.61 -5.63
N GLN A 77 9.56 17.63 -4.83
CA GLN A 77 9.78 17.63 -3.40
C GLN A 77 8.59 17.04 -2.66
N TRP A 78 8.84 16.45 -1.52
CA TRP A 78 7.77 16.01 -0.64
C TRP A 78 6.99 17.19 -0.10
N LYS A 79 5.70 17.02 0.02
CA LYS A 79 4.84 17.93 0.77
C LYS A 79 5.23 17.95 2.24
N SER A 80 4.82 18.99 2.95
CA SER A 80 5.05 19.11 4.39
C SER A 80 4.47 17.92 5.17
N LEU A 81 4.98 17.64 6.36
CA LEU A 81 4.45 16.58 7.22
C LEU A 81 2.97 16.79 7.56
N SER A 82 2.49 18.02 7.64
CA SER A 82 1.08 18.34 7.88
C SER A 82 0.19 17.95 6.69
N GLU A 83 0.63 18.21 5.47
CA GLU A 83 -0.07 17.81 4.25
C GLU A 83 -0.06 16.28 4.06
N LEU A 84 1.08 15.64 4.35
CA LEU A 84 1.18 14.18 4.37
C LEU A 84 0.25 13.57 5.43
N ALA A 85 0.18 14.16 6.63
CA ALA A 85 -0.75 13.71 7.67
C ALA A 85 -2.21 13.83 7.23
N THR A 86 -2.54 14.86 6.46
CA THR A 86 -3.86 15.03 5.85
C THR A 86 -4.14 13.95 4.80
N LEU A 87 -3.15 13.61 3.96
CA LEU A 87 -3.26 12.54 2.96
C LEU A 87 -3.56 11.17 3.59
N TYR A 88 -2.91 10.87 4.72
CA TYR A 88 -3.06 9.59 5.43
C TYR A 88 -4.01 9.64 6.63
N LYS A 89 -4.89 10.65 6.73
CA LYS A 89 -5.79 10.86 7.88
C LYS A 89 -6.70 9.68 8.22
N GLU A 90 -7.05 8.86 7.23
CA GLU A 90 -7.92 7.69 7.40
C GLU A 90 -7.16 6.44 7.89
N VAL A 91 -5.83 6.50 8.00
CA VAL A 91 -5.00 5.38 8.44
C VAL A 91 -4.73 5.51 9.95
N PRO A 92 -5.26 4.63 10.80
CA PRO A 92 -4.99 4.67 12.24
C PRO A 92 -3.52 4.40 12.55
N LYS A 93 -2.88 5.25 13.35
CA LYS A 93 -1.46 5.08 13.73
C LYS A 93 -1.20 3.84 14.59
N SER A 94 -2.22 3.33 15.25
CA SER A 94 -2.16 2.12 16.07
C SER A 94 -2.12 0.82 15.25
N ASN A 95 -2.47 0.90 13.96
CA ASN A 95 -2.57 -0.28 13.12
C ASN A 95 -1.22 -0.67 12.50
N THR A 96 -1.07 -1.96 12.22
CA THR A 96 -0.12 -2.42 11.20
C THR A 96 -0.58 -1.92 9.85
N VAL A 97 0.25 -1.17 9.15
CA VAL A 97 -0.09 -0.70 7.79
C VAL A 97 0.65 -1.54 6.76
N ILE A 98 -0.09 -2.11 5.81
CA ILE A 98 0.49 -2.80 4.66
C ILE A 98 0.24 -1.93 3.43
N THR A 99 1.31 -1.53 2.74
CA THR A 99 1.21 -0.76 1.50
C THR A 99 1.45 -1.66 0.31
N TYR A 100 0.68 -1.49 -0.76
CA TYR A 100 0.97 -2.11 -2.05
C TYR A 100 0.71 -1.12 -3.19
N CYS A 101 1.24 -1.44 -4.36
CA CYS A 101 0.92 -0.78 -5.60
C CYS A 101 0.87 -1.81 -6.73
N HIS A 102 1.31 -1.48 -7.94
CA HIS A 102 1.37 -2.45 -9.02
C HIS A 102 2.50 -3.47 -8.81
N ASP A 103 3.74 -2.99 -8.58
CA ASP A 103 4.99 -3.76 -8.59
C ASP A 103 5.99 -3.35 -7.49
N GLY A 104 5.55 -2.64 -6.44
CA GLY A 104 6.39 -2.24 -5.30
C GLY A 104 6.89 -0.80 -5.30
N PHE A 105 7.00 -0.11 -6.44
CA PHE A 105 7.61 1.23 -6.52
C PHE A 105 6.83 2.29 -5.71
N ARG A 106 5.55 2.52 -6.04
CA ARG A 106 4.73 3.54 -5.35
C ARG A 106 4.41 3.17 -3.91
N SER A 107 4.34 1.89 -3.59
CA SER A 107 4.11 1.41 -2.22
C SER A 107 5.31 1.64 -1.32
N THR A 108 6.54 1.60 -1.85
CA THR A 108 7.74 1.98 -1.11
C THR A 108 7.74 3.47 -0.77
N LEU A 109 7.27 4.33 -1.69
CA LEU A 109 7.07 5.76 -1.39
C LEU A 109 6.03 5.96 -0.27
N ALA A 110 4.87 5.27 -0.36
CA ALA A 110 3.85 5.32 0.71
C ALA A 110 4.42 4.83 2.06
N TRP A 111 5.19 3.74 2.04
CA TRP A 111 5.90 3.24 3.21
C TRP A 111 6.80 4.32 3.85
N LEU A 112 7.58 5.00 3.03
CA LEU A 112 8.51 6.03 3.49
C LEU A 112 7.77 7.24 4.09
N GLN A 113 6.69 7.70 3.45
CA GLN A 113 5.83 8.78 3.93
C GLN A 113 5.18 8.43 5.29
N LEU A 114 4.65 7.23 5.43
CA LEU A 114 4.09 6.74 6.69
C LEU A 114 5.15 6.64 7.79
N LYS A 115 6.37 6.18 7.47
CA LYS A 115 7.48 6.16 8.42
C LYS A 115 7.88 7.57 8.85
N ALA A 116 7.91 8.55 7.95
CA ALA A 116 8.18 9.96 8.27
C ALA A 116 7.09 10.55 9.18
N LEU A 117 5.84 10.11 9.04
CA LEU A 117 4.73 10.48 9.92
C LEU A 117 4.72 9.77 11.27
N GLY A 118 5.70 8.88 11.55
CA GLY A 118 5.88 8.21 12.83
C GLY A 118 5.08 6.91 13.00
N TYR A 119 4.53 6.33 11.92
CA TYR A 119 3.91 5.01 12.00
C TYR A 119 4.94 3.94 12.36
N GLN A 120 4.65 3.11 13.36
CA GLN A 120 5.62 2.16 13.91
C GLN A 120 5.74 0.89 13.06
N ASP A 121 4.64 0.25 12.73
CA ASP A 121 4.62 -1.00 11.95
C ASP A 121 4.04 -0.74 10.54
N VAL A 122 4.93 -0.49 9.60
CA VAL A 122 4.61 -0.33 8.18
C VAL A 122 5.34 -1.39 7.38
N ARG A 123 4.61 -2.11 6.56
CA ARG A 123 5.09 -3.22 5.73
C ARG A 123 4.75 -2.99 4.27
N VAL A 124 5.45 -3.67 3.38
CA VAL A 124 5.22 -3.60 1.94
C VAL A 124 4.82 -4.97 1.41
N TYR A 125 3.69 -5.05 0.72
CA TYR A 125 3.40 -6.18 -0.15
C TYR A 125 4.04 -5.92 -1.51
N ASN A 126 5.26 -6.45 -1.68
CA ASN A 126 6.11 -6.13 -2.82
C ASN A 126 5.62 -6.74 -4.13
N GLY A 127 4.97 -7.93 -4.10
CA GLY A 127 4.34 -8.52 -5.27
C GLY A 127 3.23 -7.64 -5.86
N GLY A 128 2.53 -6.94 -4.98
CA GLY A 128 1.54 -5.94 -5.34
C GLY A 128 0.38 -6.49 -6.17
N TRP A 129 -0.25 -5.60 -6.94
CA TRP A 129 -1.35 -5.96 -7.81
C TRP A 129 -0.95 -6.94 -8.90
N ALA A 130 0.27 -6.82 -9.45
CA ALA A 130 0.76 -7.71 -10.50
C ALA A 130 0.87 -9.18 -10.07
N ASP A 131 1.10 -9.43 -8.79
CA ASP A 131 1.10 -10.77 -8.19
C ASP A 131 -0.34 -11.22 -7.86
N TRP A 132 -1.15 -10.30 -7.31
CA TRP A 132 -2.52 -10.58 -6.91
C TRP A 132 -3.43 -10.91 -8.09
N ASP A 133 -3.43 -10.08 -9.13
CA ASP A 133 -4.35 -10.19 -10.26
C ASP A 133 -4.11 -11.40 -11.17
N ARG A 134 -2.90 -11.96 -11.13
CA ARG A 134 -2.52 -13.18 -11.85
C ARG A 134 -2.94 -14.46 -11.14
N THR A 135 -3.20 -14.37 -9.85
CA THR A 135 -3.72 -15.49 -9.06
C THR A 135 -5.25 -15.46 -9.16
N LEU A 136 -5.79 -16.06 -10.22
CA LEU A 136 -7.20 -15.94 -10.63
C LEU A 136 -8.22 -16.42 -9.58
N THR A 137 -7.77 -17.11 -8.53
CA THR A 137 -8.61 -17.55 -7.41
C THR A 137 -8.67 -16.51 -6.28
N LEU A 138 -7.86 -15.45 -6.34
CA LEU A 138 -7.91 -14.39 -5.34
C LEU A 138 -9.02 -13.40 -5.67
N PRO A 139 -9.78 -12.96 -4.66
CA PRO A 139 -10.89 -12.05 -4.87
C PRO A 139 -10.40 -10.63 -5.19
N ILE A 140 -11.18 -9.93 -5.99
CA ILE A 140 -10.96 -8.53 -6.32
C ILE A 140 -12.26 -7.74 -6.14
N VAL A 141 -12.13 -6.46 -5.84
CA VAL A 141 -13.24 -5.50 -5.79
C VAL A 141 -13.04 -4.45 -6.87
N LYS A 142 -14.14 -4.01 -7.49
CA LYS A 142 -14.17 -2.89 -8.45
C LYS A 142 -14.94 -1.73 -7.84
N GLY A 143 -14.66 -0.53 -8.33
CA GLY A 143 -15.26 0.68 -7.81
C GLY A 143 -14.41 1.31 -6.70
N ASN A 144 -14.97 2.29 -6.00
CA ASN A 144 -14.24 3.18 -5.10
C ASN A 144 -14.36 2.83 -3.61
N LYS A 145 -15.00 1.70 -3.28
CA LYS A 145 -15.17 1.26 -1.89
C LYS A 145 -14.19 0.12 -1.57
N PRO A 146 -13.62 0.08 -0.36
CA PRO A 146 -12.70 -1.00 0.06
C PRO A 146 -13.29 -2.40 -0.05
N PHE A 147 -14.59 -2.53 0.23
CA PHE A 147 -15.36 -3.75 -0.01
C PHE A 147 -16.56 -3.41 -0.87
N ASP A 148 -16.90 -4.30 -1.79
CA ASP A 148 -18.19 -4.25 -2.47
C ASP A 148 -19.31 -4.60 -1.48
N ALA A 149 -20.51 -4.05 -1.71
CA ALA A 149 -21.66 -4.33 -0.85
C ALA A 149 -22.01 -5.84 -0.81
N ASP A 150 -21.74 -6.52 -1.94
CA ASP A 150 -22.03 -7.93 -2.12
C ASP A 150 -20.79 -8.84 -2.00
N PHE A 151 -19.68 -8.30 -1.42
CA PHE A 151 -18.45 -9.06 -1.27
C PHE A 151 -18.59 -10.11 -0.16
N GLU A 152 -18.79 -11.35 -0.59
CA GLU A 152 -18.74 -12.57 0.23
C GLU A 152 -17.49 -13.39 -0.17
N LEU A 153 -16.92 -14.12 0.81
CA LEU A 153 -15.80 -15.05 0.61
C LEU A 153 -16.34 -16.44 0.30
#